data_8f1f9c11d76b7d436de6a772146cf947
#
_entry.id   8f1f9c11d76b7d436de6a772146cf947
#
_cell.length_a   1.000
_cell.length_b   1.000
_cell.length_c   1.000
_cell.angle_alpha   90.00
_cell.angle_beta   90.00
_cell.angle_gamma   90.00
#
_symmetry.space_group_name_H-M   'P 1'
#
loop_
_entity.id
_entity.type
_entity.pdbx_description
1 polymer ?
#
loop_
_entity_poly.entity_id
_entity_poly.type
_entity_poly.pdbx_seq_one_letter_code
_entity_poly.pdbx_strand_id
1 'polypeptide(L)'
;MITTQDIIDNLQRKIMLHSYIYYELNDCVISDHEYDNLGHQLVKYKNEYPDLWKKSKYYKQFGDEYNGSTGFDLYSKLDPEQKTIIQHIAQFRHKNI
;
A
#
# COMPACT_ATOMS: atom_id res chain seq x y z
N MET A 1 4.93 6.57 19.84
CA MET A 1 3.79 7.41 19.40
C MET A 1 3.65 7.33 17.88
N ILE A 2 2.43 7.13 17.40
CA ILE A 2 2.17 7.08 15.95
C ILE A 2 2.07 8.51 15.43
N THR A 3 2.87 8.84 14.42
CA THR A 3 2.84 10.15 13.77
C THR A 3 1.99 10.07 12.49
N THR A 4 1.65 11.26 11.93
CA THR A 4 0.97 11.29 10.64
C THR A 4 1.81 10.63 9.55
N GLN A 5 3.12 10.79 9.59
CA GLN A 5 4.03 10.11 8.66
C GLN A 5 3.89 8.59 8.77
N ASP A 6 3.81 8.06 9.99
CA ASP A 6 3.63 6.63 10.21
C ASP A 6 2.31 6.15 9.62
N ILE A 7 1.24 6.94 9.75
CA ILE A 7 -0.08 6.59 9.20
C ILE A 7 0.01 6.49 7.67
N ILE A 8 0.64 7.46 7.02
CA ILE A 8 0.81 7.46 5.57
C ILE A 8 1.60 6.23 5.13
N ASP A 9 2.74 5.98 5.77
CA ASP A 9 3.60 4.83 5.44
C ASP A 9 2.85 3.51 5.63
N ASN A 10 2.06 3.40 6.69
CA ASN A 10 1.28 2.19 6.96
C ASN A 10 0.16 1.97 5.95
N LEU A 11 -0.53 3.04 5.54
CA LEU A 11 -1.57 2.93 4.50
C LEU A 11 -0.96 2.48 3.18
N GLN A 12 0.18 3.05 2.80
CA GLN A 12 0.89 2.65 1.60
C GLN A 12 1.24 1.16 1.64
N ARG A 13 1.79 0.71 2.77
CA ARG A 13 2.17 -0.70 2.93
C ARG A 13 0.97 -1.64 2.87
N LYS A 14 -0.15 -1.27 3.48
CA LYS A 14 -1.37 -2.06 3.44
C LYS A 14 -1.88 -2.22 2.00
N ILE A 15 -1.91 -1.13 1.26
CA ILE A 15 -2.36 -1.16 -0.13
C ILE A 15 -1.43 -2.03 -0.96
N MET A 16 -0.12 -1.88 -0.78
CA MET A 16 0.89 -2.68 -1.45
C MET A 16 0.71 -4.18 -1.14
N LEU A 17 0.51 -4.49 0.13
CA LEU A 17 0.32 -5.86 0.59
C LEU A 17 -0.92 -6.50 -0.03
N HIS A 18 -2.05 -5.81 -0.01
CA HIS A 18 -3.29 -6.36 -0.56
C HIS A 18 -3.27 -6.42 -2.08
N SER A 19 -2.56 -5.50 -2.74
CA SER A 19 -2.29 -5.59 -4.18
C SER A 19 -1.54 -6.86 -4.51
N TYR A 20 -0.50 -7.17 -3.74
CA TYR A 20 0.28 -8.39 -3.93
C TYR A 20 -0.60 -9.63 -3.77
N ILE A 21 -1.38 -9.70 -2.71
CA ILE A 21 -2.25 -10.85 -2.45
C ILE A 21 -3.25 -11.03 -3.60
N TYR A 22 -3.86 -9.94 -4.05
CA TYR A 22 -4.87 -9.98 -5.09
C TYR A 22 -4.29 -10.37 -6.46
N TYR A 23 -3.20 -9.69 -6.88
CA TYR A 23 -2.69 -9.87 -8.24
C TYR A 23 -1.66 -10.97 -8.38
N GLU A 24 -0.86 -11.23 -7.36
CA GLU A 24 0.21 -12.25 -7.43
C GLU A 24 -0.22 -13.59 -6.84
N LEU A 25 -0.99 -13.58 -5.75
CA LEU A 25 -1.47 -14.81 -5.12
C LEU A 25 -2.87 -15.20 -5.57
N ASN A 26 -3.50 -14.34 -6.37
CA ASN A 26 -4.84 -14.56 -6.92
C ASN A 26 -5.86 -14.85 -5.82
N ASP A 27 -5.79 -14.10 -4.74
CA ASP A 27 -6.66 -14.26 -3.59
C ASP A 27 -7.16 -12.90 -3.11
N CYS A 28 -8.10 -12.89 -2.17
CA CYS A 28 -8.72 -11.67 -1.67
C CYS A 28 -8.94 -11.80 -0.16
N VAL A 29 -8.15 -11.08 0.62
CA VAL A 29 -8.23 -11.08 2.09
C VAL A 29 -9.23 -10.06 2.60
N ILE A 30 -9.41 -8.96 1.86
CA ILE A 30 -10.36 -7.90 2.19
C ILE A 30 -11.29 -7.70 1.00
N SER A 31 -12.45 -7.09 1.25
CA SER A 31 -13.40 -6.79 0.18
C SER A 31 -12.86 -5.68 -0.73
N ASP A 32 -13.38 -5.61 -1.95
CA ASP A 32 -13.04 -4.52 -2.87
C ASP A 32 -13.37 -3.16 -2.25
N HIS A 33 -14.47 -3.08 -1.50
CA HIS A 33 -14.86 -1.86 -0.81
C HIS A 33 -13.82 -1.44 0.22
N GLU A 34 -13.31 -2.38 1.00
CA GLU A 34 -12.26 -2.09 1.99
C GLU A 34 -10.96 -1.63 1.31
N TYR A 35 -10.61 -2.27 0.20
CA TYR A 35 -9.43 -1.89 -0.58
C TYR A 35 -9.56 -0.47 -1.12
N ASP A 36 -10.73 -0.15 -1.72
CA ASP A 36 -11.00 1.18 -2.23
C ASP A 36 -10.96 2.22 -1.12
N ASN A 37 -11.48 1.87 0.06
CA ASN A 37 -11.47 2.78 1.20
C ASN A 37 -10.05 3.11 1.66
N LEU A 38 -9.14 2.15 1.65
CA LEU A 38 -7.74 2.40 1.95
C LEU A 38 -7.14 3.40 0.95
N GLY A 39 -7.45 3.25 -0.33
CA GLY A 39 -7.00 4.17 -1.36
C GLY A 39 -7.53 5.58 -1.15
N HIS A 40 -8.82 5.72 -0.82
CA HIS A 40 -9.43 7.01 -0.56
C HIS A 40 -8.79 7.70 0.65
N GLN A 41 -8.54 6.96 1.72
CA GLN A 41 -7.86 7.50 2.90
C GLN A 41 -6.46 7.99 2.56
N LEU A 42 -5.72 7.22 1.79
CA LEU A 42 -4.35 7.59 1.41
C LEU A 42 -4.33 8.85 0.56
N VAL A 43 -5.25 8.98 -0.40
CA VAL A 43 -5.37 10.19 -1.23
C VAL A 43 -5.69 11.40 -0.37
N LYS A 44 -6.55 11.26 0.63
CA LYS A 44 -6.87 12.34 1.55
C LYS A 44 -5.60 12.83 2.27
N TYR A 45 -4.79 11.93 2.80
CA TYR A 45 -3.52 12.30 3.44
C TYR A 45 -2.55 12.93 2.45
N LYS A 46 -2.48 12.40 1.24
CA LYS A 46 -1.63 12.98 0.19
C LYS A 46 -1.97 14.45 -0.05
N ASN A 47 -3.26 14.76 -0.14
CA ASN A 47 -3.74 16.12 -0.42
C ASN A 47 -3.57 17.04 0.77
N GLU A 48 -3.78 16.55 1.99
CA GLU A 48 -3.67 17.33 3.21
C GLU A 48 -2.22 17.55 3.66
N TYR A 49 -1.35 16.59 3.37
CA TYR A 49 0.04 16.60 3.85
C TYR A 49 1.02 16.33 2.71
N PRO A 50 1.10 17.24 1.72
CA PRO A 50 1.95 16.99 0.54
C PRO A 50 3.43 16.84 0.88
N ASP A 51 3.92 17.53 1.90
CA ASP A 51 5.33 17.41 2.31
C ASP A 51 5.62 16.04 2.89
N LEU A 52 4.70 15.51 3.71
CA LEU A 52 4.83 14.19 4.29
C LEU A 52 4.68 13.11 3.22
N TRP A 53 3.85 13.35 2.22
CA TRP A 53 3.71 12.44 1.10
C TRP A 53 5.05 12.25 0.39
N LYS A 54 5.75 13.33 0.11
CA LYS A 54 7.05 13.28 -0.55
C LYS A 54 8.14 12.61 0.29
N LYS A 55 7.97 12.58 1.61
CA LYS A 55 8.88 11.92 2.54
C LYS A 55 8.45 10.50 2.88
N SER A 56 7.34 10.03 2.31
CA SER A 56 6.79 8.74 2.66
C SER A 56 7.67 7.60 2.14
N LYS A 57 7.60 6.47 2.83
CA LYS A 57 8.46 5.32 2.56
C LYS A 57 8.30 4.78 1.14
N TYR A 58 7.09 4.82 0.61
CA TYR A 58 6.79 4.27 -0.71
C TYR A 58 6.46 5.36 -1.74
N TYR A 59 6.87 6.59 -1.48
CA TYR A 59 6.61 7.71 -2.39
C TYR A 59 7.07 7.40 -3.82
N LYS A 60 8.24 6.76 -3.96
CA LYS A 60 8.80 6.43 -5.25
C LYS A 60 7.88 5.52 -6.07
N GLN A 61 7.20 4.60 -5.38
CA GLN A 61 6.30 3.65 -6.02
C GLN A 61 4.93 4.24 -6.33
N PHE A 62 4.37 5.03 -5.39
CA PHE A 62 3.05 5.64 -5.58
C PHE A 62 3.09 6.88 -6.45
N GLY A 63 4.07 7.78 -6.22
CA GLY A 63 4.23 9.01 -6.99
C GLY A 63 3.22 10.08 -6.64
N ASP A 64 3.40 11.26 -7.25
CA ASP A 64 2.51 12.40 -7.02
C ASP A 64 1.16 12.23 -7.73
N GLU A 65 1.09 11.35 -8.72
CA GLU A 65 -0.12 11.16 -9.52
C GLU A 65 -1.08 10.11 -8.93
N TYR A 66 -0.72 9.51 -7.80
CA TYR A 66 -1.57 8.49 -7.20
C TYR A 66 -2.94 9.07 -6.85
N ASN A 67 -4.00 8.42 -7.32
CA ASN A 67 -5.39 8.85 -7.12
C ASN A 67 -6.28 7.79 -6.49
N GLY A 68 -5.70 6.71 -6.00
CA GLY A 68 -6.44 5.65 -5.34
C GLY A 68 -7.10 4.64 -6.27
N SER A 69 -6.99 4.80 -7.58
CA SER A 69 -7.75 3.99 -8.53
C SER A 69 -7.06 2.72 -8.98
N THR A 70 -5.76 2.58 -8.76
CA THR A 70 -5.03 1.37 -9.19
C THR A 70 -3.94 1.00 -8.20
N GLY A 71 -3.61 -0.28 -8.17
CA GLY A 71 -2.55 -0.79 -7.35
C GLY A 71 -1.83 -1.97 -7.99
N PHE A 72 -2.24 -2.34 -9.21
CA PHE A 72 -1.77 -3.59 -9.79
C PHE A 72 -0.29 -3.59 -10.15
N ASP A 73 0.29 -2.42 -10.41
CA ASP A 73 1.70 -2.33 -10.78
C ASP A 73 2.61 -1.86 -9.63
N LEU A 74 2.04 -1.58 -8.47
CA LEU A 74 2.81 -1.06 -7.34
C LEU A 74 3.88 -2.03 -6.87
N TYR A 75 3.52 -3.31 -6.77
CA TYR A 75 4.45 -4.33 -6.31
C TYR A 75 5.66 -4.45 -7.23
N SER A 76 5.46 -4.37 -8.53
CA SER A 76 6.55 -4.51 -9.50
C SER A 76 7.57 -3.38 -9.42
N LYS A 77 7.19 -2.24 -8.83
CA LYS A 77 8.08 -1.09 -8.66
C LYS A 77 8.94 -1.15 -7.40
N LEU A 78 8.70 -2.15 -6.54
CA LEU A 78 9.46 -2.29 -5.29
C LEU A 78 10.87 -2.77 -5.55
N ASP A 79 11.80 -2.37 -4.65
CA ASP A 79 13.14 -2.94 -4.62
C ASP A 79 13.08 -4.41 -4.19
N PRO A 80 14.08 -5.24 -4.53
CA PRO A 80 14.08 -6.66 -4.14
C PRO A 80 13.90 -6.89 -2.65
N GLU A 81 14.51 -6.04 -1.81
CA GLU A 81 14.38 -6.14 -0.35
C GLU A 81 12.94 -5.87 0.09
N GLN A 82 12.31 -4.83 -0.46
CA GLN A 82 10.93 -4.49 -0.18
C GLN A 82 9.99 -5.60 -0.64
N LYS A 83 10.24 -6.18 -1.81
CA LYS A 83 9.45 -7.31 -2.32
C LYS A 83 9.50 -8.49 -1.36
N THR A 84 10.68 -8.81 -0.82
CA THR A 84 10.84 -9.91 0.12
C THR A 84 10.00 -9.66 1.39
N ILE A 85 10.01 -8.45 1.91
CA ILE A 85 9.23 -8.08 3.09
C ILE A 85 7.74 -8.24 2.83
N ILE A 86 7.26 -7.72 1.71
CA ILE A 86 5.84 -7.82 1.33
C ILE A 86 5.43 -9.28 1.13
N GLN A 87 6.26 -10.07 0.48
CA GLN A 87 5.99 -11.50 0.29
C GLN A 87 5.84 -12.24 1.61
N HIS A 88 6.72 -11.98 2.57
CA HIS A 88 6.66 -12.62 3.89
C HIS A 88 5.38 -12.25 4.63
N ILE A 89 5.03 -10.97 4.65
CA ILE A 89 3.82 -10.50 5.31
C ILE A 89 2.57 -11.08 4.63
N ALA A 90 2.56 -11.10 3.30
CA ALA A 90 1.43 -11.61 2.54
C ALA A 90 1.23 -13.10 2.78
N GLN A 91 2.30 -13.88 2.79
CA GLN A 91 2.23 -15.31 3.05
C GLN A 91 1.72 -15.61 4.44
N PHE A 92 2.18 -14.84 5.43
CA PHE A 92 1.71 -14.99 6.80
C PHE A 92 0.21 -14.73 6.90
N ARG A 93 -0.27 -13.62 6.33
CA ARG A 93 -1.70 -13.29 6.35
C ARG A 93 -2.53 -14.31 5.58
N HIS A 94 -2.04 -14.75 4.45
CA HIS A 94 -2.74 -15.73 3.61
C HIS A 94 -2.93 -17.06 4.34
N LYS A 95 -1.91 -17.48 5.09
CA LYS A 95 -1.98 -18.73 5.86
C LYS A 95 -2.91 -18.66 7.07
N ASN A 96 -3.21 -17.47 7.54
CA ASN A 96 -4.00 -17.26 8.77
C ASN A 96 -5.44 -16.82 8.50
N ILE A 97 -5.89 -16.97 7.29
CA ILE A 97 -7.27 -16.66 6.89
C ILE A 97 -8.18 -17.85 7.11
#